data_7e01b66b467af811d59f0ee79958f921
#
_entry.id   7e01b66b467af811d59f0ee79958f921
#
_cell.length_a   1.000
_cell.length_b   1.000
_cell.length_c   1.000
_cell.angle_alpha   90.00
_cell.angle_beta   90.00
_cell.angle_gamma   90.00
#
_symmetry.space_group_name_H-M   'P 1'
#
loop_
_entity.id
_entity.type
_entity.pdbx_description
1 polymer ?
#
loop_
_entity_poly.entity_id
_entity_poly.type
_entity_poly.pdbx_seq_one_letter_code
_entity_poly.pdbx_strand_id
1 'polypeptide(L)'
;MRAMDAYLAVVAKREVREYTDRPVPEDVLTKILQAGRASGSAKNSQPWRFVVLKDRQHRHDLADALMAPRNLDRSAVAIAVVLLNERMRFDAGRVAQNMMVVAWALGVGSCPNSVRPDEHDRMRRDLGVPADAAIATIITLGYPAPGQPRPRPKADPEKIVAKQNRLSLEELVHRERFTG
;
A
#
# COMPACT_ATOMS: atom_id res chain seq x y z
N MET A 1 -12.93 -6.06 -18.60
CA MET A 1 -11.66 -6.66 -18.09
C MET A 1 -12.03 -7.78 -17.12
N ARG A 2 -11.54 -9.01 -17.32
CA ARG A 2 -11.80 -10.13 -16.39
C ARG A 2 -11.10 -9.81 -15.06
N ALA A 3 -11.81 -9.89 -13.94
CA ALA A 3 -11.23 -9.66 -12.61
C ALA A 3 -10.11 -10.69 -12.35
N MET A 4 -9.02 -10.25 -11.72
CA MET A 4 -7.97 -11.15 -11.24
C MET A 4 -8.54 -11.96 -10.08
N ASP A 5 -8.25 -13.26 -10.04
CA ASP A 5 -8.60 -14.12 -8.90
C ASP A 5 -7.95 -13.58 -7.60
N ALA A 6 -8.67 -13.69 -6.47
CA ALA A 6 -8.22 -13.12 -5.20
C ALA A 6 -6.91 -13.76 -4.69
N TYR A 7 -6.78 -15.08 -4.82
CA TYR A 7 -5.55 -15.78 -4.44
C TYR A 7 -4.37 -15.33 -5.31
N LEU A 8 -4.58 -15.30 -6.63
CA LEU A 8 -3.57 -14.79 -7.55
C LEU A 8 -3.18 -13.34 -7.23
N ALA A 9 -4.14 -12.47 -6.92
CA ALA A 9 -3.86 -11.07 -6.60
C ALA A 9 -2.93 -10.95 -5.38
N VAL A 10 -3.17 -11.74 -4.34
CA VAL A 10 -2.35 -11.76 -3.12
C VAL A 10 -0.96 -12.31 -3.38
N VAL A 11 -0.85 -13.50 -4.00
CA VAL A 11 0.45 -14.17 -4.17
C VAL A 11 1.32 -13.51 -5.24
N ALA A 12 0.70 -12.84 -6.23
CA ALA A 12 1.41 -12.16 -7.31
C ALA A 12 1.79 -10.71 -7.01
N LYS A 13 1.17 -10.07 -6.01
CA LYS A 13 1.46 -8.66 -5.68
C LYS A 13 2.94 -8.48 -5.35
N ARG A 14 3.53 -7.45 -5.94
CA ARG A 14 4.93 -7.04 -5.68
C ARG A 14 4.97 -5.54 -5.42
N GLU A 15 6.00 -5.11 -4.68
CA GLU A 15 6.27 -3.68 -4.51
C GLU A 15 6.82 -3.10 -5.82
N VAL A 16 6.21 -1.98 -6.24
CA VAL A 16 6.62 -1.20 -7.42
C VAL A 16 7.11 0.15 -6.92
N ARG A 17 8.33 0.53 -7.29
CA ARG A 17 8.99 1.75 -6.81
C ARG A 17 9.29 2.75 -7.90
N GLU A 18 9.14 2.36 -9.16
CA GLU A 18 9.29 3.25 -10.31
C GLU A 18 8.06 3.16 -11.20
N TYR A 19 7.54 4.30 -11.58
CA TYR A 19 6.29 4.45 -12.27
C TYR A 19 6.47 5.20 -13.59
N THR A 20 5.55 5.01 -14.52
CA THR A 20 5.42 5.83 -15.72
C THR A 20 4.69 7.13 -15.38
N ASP A 21 4.75 8.13 -16.26
CA ASP A 21 4.02 9.39 -16.12
C ASP A 21 2.50 9.25 -16.37
N ARG A 22 2.02 8.04 -16.69
CA ARG A 22 0.60 7.79 -16.92
C ARG A 22 -0.20 8.03 -15.64
N PRO A 23 -1.21 8.92 -15.65
CA PRO A 23 -2.04 9.19 -14.48
C PRO A 23 -2.88 7.96 -14.11
N VAL A 24 -3.16 7.80 -12.81
CA VAL A 24 -4.14 6.83 -12.31
C VAL A 24 -5.53 7.44 -12.48
N PRO A 25 -6.45 6.83 -13.26
CA PRO A 25 -7.80 7.36 -13.46
C PRO A 25 -8.60 7.41 -12.15
N GLU A 26 -9.53 8.36 -12.07
CA GLU A 26 -10.30 8.60 -10.84
C GLU A 26 -11.18 7.41 -10.45
N ASP A 27 -11.76 6.70 -11.40
CA ASP A 27 -12.55 5.49 -11.14
C ASP A 27 -11.70 4.35 -10.57
N VAL A 28 -10.43 4.24 -10.99
CA VAL A 28 -9.45 3.28 -10.46
C VAL A 28 -9.05 3.67 -9.04
N LEU A 29 -8.74 4.95 -8.81
CA LEU A 29 -8.40 5.47 -7.49
C LEU A 29 -9.56 5.28 -6.50
N THR A 30 -10.78 5.56 -6.94
CA THR A 30 -11.99 5.35 -6.14
C THR A 30 -12.15 3.89 -5.73
N LYS A 31 -11.90 2.92 -6.61
CA LYS A 31 -11.96 1.48 -6.27
C LYS A 31 -10.90 1.10 -5.23
N ILE A 32 -9.70 1.66 -5.34
CA ILE A 32 -8.63 1.45 -4.36
C ILE A 32 -9.04 2.03 -2.98
N LEU A 33 -9.58 3.25 -2.94
CA LEU A 33 -10.08 3.87 -1.72
C LEU A 33 -11.25 3.08 -1.10
N GLN A 34 -12.17 2.55 -1.93
CA GLN A 34 -13.25 1.69 -1.48
C GLN A 34 -12.75 0.38 -0.84
N ALA A 35 -11.66 -0.20 -1.35
CA ALA A 35 -11.04 -1.37 -0.73
C ALA A 35 -10.50 -1.05 0.68
N GLY A 36 -9.90 0.12 0.85
CA GLY A 36 -9.51 0.63 2.17
C GLY A 36 -10.72 0.83 3.08
N ARG A 37 -11.77 1.52 2.59
CA ARG A 37 -12.99 1.79 3.34
C ARG A 37 -13.71 0.50 3.80
N ALA A 38 -13.71 -0.53 2.96
CA ALA A 38 -14.37 -1.80 3.22
C ALA A 38 -13.57 -2.73 4.16
N SER A 39 -12.38 -2.32 4.59
CA SER A 39 -11.57 -3.12 5.51
C SER A 39 -12.26 -3.28 6.87
N GLY A 40 -12.09 -4.44 7.49
CA GLY A 40 -12.64 -4.67 8.83
C GLY A 40 -11.84 -3.96 9.92
N SER A 41 -12.49 -3.57 11.01
CA SER A 41 -11.87 -3.06 12.23
C SER A 41 -12.57 -3.60 13.47
N ALA A 42 -11.85 -3.60 14.60
CA ALA A 42 -12.43 -4.01 15.87
C ALA A 42 -13.66 -3.15 16.21
N LYS A 43 -14.78 -3.80 16.53
CA LYS A 43 -16.08 -3.15 16.83
C LYS A 43 -16.55 -2.17 15.73
N ASN A 44 -16.12 -2.37 14.48
CA ASN A 44 -16.38 -1.47 13.36
C ASN A 44 -15.99 0.00 13.64
N SER A 45 -14.92 0.22 14.37
CA SER A 45 -14.48 1.55 14.81
C SER A 45 -13.95 2.44 13.67
N GLN A 46 -13.50 1.84 12.56
CA GLN A 46 -13.02 2.51 11.35
C GLN A 46 -12.04 3.66 11.67
N PRO A 47 -10.91 3.37 12.34
CA PRO A 47 -10.04 4.37 12.94
C PRO A 47 -9.13 5.07 11.92
N TRP A 48 -9.32 4.85 10.63
CA TRP A 48 -8.49 5.39 9.55
C TRP A 48 -9.13 6.58 8.84
N ARG A 49 -8.27 7.44 8.30
CA ARG A 49 -8.60 8.46 7.30
C ARG A 49 -7.59 8.38 6.17
N PHE A 50 -7.93 8.90 5.01
CA PHE A 50 -7.09 8.90 3.83
C PHE A 50 -6.83 10.32 3.36
N VAL A 51 -5.55 10.69 3.24
CA VAL A 51 -5.16 11.93 2.54
C VAL A 51 -4.61 11.53 1.18
N VAL A 52 -5.25 12.00 0.11
CA VAL A 52 -4.87 11.70 -1.27
C VAL A 52 -3.99 12.81 -1.82
N LEU A 53 -2.79 12.47 -2.24
CA LEU A 53 -1.76 13.38 -2.75
C LEU A 53 -1.69 13.26 -4.28
N LYS A 54 -2.43 14.11 -5.00
CA LYS A 54 -2.44 14.16 -6.47
C LYS A 54 -1.50 15.22 -7.04
N ASP A 55 -1.29 16.30 -6.31
CA ASP A 55 -0.40 17.37 -6.74
C ASP A 55 1.05 16.89 -6.76
N ARG A 56 1.74 17.07 -7.89
CA ARG A 56 3.11 16.61 -8.08
C ARG A 56 4.09 17.40 -7.22
N GLN A 57 3.92 18.74 -7.17
CA GLN A 57 4.81 19.59 -6.39
C GLN A 57 4.69 19.27 -4.91
N HIS A 58 3.47 19.10 -4.41
CA HIS A 58 3.24 18.72 -3.02
C HIS A 58 3.89 17.36 -2.67
N ARG A 59 3.81 16.34 -3.56
CA ARG A 59 4.54 15.07 -3.34
C ARG A 59 6.06 15.24 -3.35
N HIS A 60 6.58 16.11 -4.23
CA HIS A 60 8.00 16.44 -4.28
C HIS A 60 8.47 17.07 -2.97
N ASP A 61 7.73 18.06 -2.46
CA ASP A 61 8.05 18.79 -1.23
C ASP A 61 8.01 17.90 0.03
N LEU A 62 7.20 16.84 0.00
CA LEU A 62 7.08 15.87 1.09
C LEU A 62 8.05 14.69 0.98
N ALA A 63 8.69 14.51 -0.17
CA ALA A 63 9.42 13.28 -0.48
C ALA A 63 10.60 13.03 0.46
N ASP A 64 11.34 14.06 0.82
CA ASP A 64 12.52 13.96 1.69
C ASP A 64 12.20 13.52 3.13
N ALA A 65 10.93 13.64 3.56
CA ALA A 65 10.47 13.14 4.84
C ALA A 65 10.28 11.60 4.87
N LEU A 66 10.41 10.91 3.73
CA LEU A 66 10.30 9.45 3.67
C LEU A 66 11.66 8.76 3.74
N MET A 67 11.66 7.50 4.22
CA MET A 67 12.83 6.62 4.17
C MET A 67 13.32 6.34 2.73
N ALA A 68 12.41 6.42 1.75
CA ALA A 68 12.70 6.26 0.33
C ALA A 68 12.07 7.41 -0.48
N PRO A 69 12.69 8.59 -0.52
CA PRO A 69 12.13 9.81 -1.13
C PRO A 69 11.65 9.63 -2.57
N ARG A 70 12.43 8.94 -3.40
CA ARG A 70 12.12 8.71 -4.82
C ARG A 70 10.79 7.99 -5.07
N ASN A 71 10.34 7.18 -4.10
CA ASN A 71 9.07 6.48 -4.25
C ASN A 71 7.89 7.45 -4.28
N LEU A 72 7.91 8.49 -3.44
CA LEU A 72 6.86 9.52 -3.42
C LEU A 72 6.99 10.50 -4.57
N ASP A 73 8.18 11.02 -4.77
CA ASP A 73 8.50 12.01 -5.82
C ASP A 73 8.07 11.53 -7.23
N ARG A 74 8.31 10.25 -7.54
CA ARG A 74 8.02 9.67 -8.85
C ARG A 74 6.67 8.97 -8.97
N SER A 75 5.87 8.96 -7.93
CA SER A 75 4.55 8.33 -7.98
C SER A 75 3.55 9.17 -8.79
N ALA A 76 2.56 8.50 -9.41
CA ALA A 76 1.46 9.21 -10.09
C ALA A 76 0.47 9.81 -9.09
N VAL A 77 0.27 9.13 -7.95
CA VAL A 77 -0.57 9.55 -6.82
C VAL A 77 -0.09 8.83 -5.56
N ALA A 78 -0.31 9.40 -4.39
CA ALA A 78 -0.07 8.72 -3.13
C ALA A 78 -1.26 8.85 -2.17
N ILE A 79 -1.37 7.92 -1.23
CA ILE A 79 -2.41 7.92 -0.20
C ILE A 79 -1.73 7.77 1.16
N ALA A 80 -1.82 8.79 2.01
CA ALA A 80 -1.44 8.66 3.40
C ALA A 80 -2.58 8.00 4.17
N VAL A 81 -2.27 6.89 4.85
CA VAL A 81 -3.17 6.20 5.76
C VAL A 81 -2.96 6.79 7.16
N VAL A 82 -3.91 7.56 7.61
CA VAL A 82 -3.91 8.22 8.92
C VAL A 82 -4.71 7.39 9.90
N LEU A 83 -4.18 7.14 11.09
CA LEU A 83 -4.85 6.48 12.20
C LEU A 83 -5.23 7.51 13.27
N LEU A 84 -6.52 7.56 13.62
CA LEU A 84 -7.05 8.36 14.72
C LEU A 84 -6.78 7.73 16.10
N ASN A 85 -6.32 6.48 16.12
CA ASN A 85 -5.89 5.78 17.33
C ASN A 85 -4.69 4.90 17.00
N GLU A 86 -3.53 5.27 17.50
CA GLU A 86 -2.26 4.59 17.21
C GLU A 86 -2.24 3.12 17.66
N ARG A 87 -3.04 2.74 18.63
CA ARG A 87 -3.16 1.34 19.10
C ARG A 87 -3.76 0.41 18.05
N MET A 88 -4.41 0.97 17.03
CA MET A 88 -5.07 0.22 15.93
C MET A 88 -4.14 -0.02 14.72
N ARG A 89 -2.84 -0.16 14.95
CA ARG A 89 -1.84 -0.39 13.87
C ARG A 89 -2.12 -1.64 13.04
N PHE A 90 -2.68 -2.69 13.63
CA PHE A 90 -3.10 -3.88 12.91
C PHE A 90 -4.16 -3.56 11.84
N ASP A 91 -5.14 -2.71 12.18
CA ASP A 91 -6.18 -2.31 11.23
C ASP A 91 -5.60 -1.46 10.09
N ALA A 92 -4.60 -0.60 10.35
CA ALA A 92 -3.89 0.14 9.31
C ALA A 92 -3.19 -0.79 8.30
N GLY A 93 -2.54 -1.85 8.80
CA GLY A 93 -1.90 -2.86 7.94
C GLY A 93 -2.92 -3.56 7.04
N ARG A 94 -4.09 -3.92 7.57
CA ARG A 94 -5.20 -4.51 6.80
C ARG A 94 -5.68 -3.57 5.70
N VAL A 95 -5.93 -2.30 6.03
CA VAL A 95 -6.35 -1.26 5.09
C VAL A 95 -5.33 -1.10 3.97
N ALA A 96 -4.06 -0.88 4.32
CA ALA A 96 -2.99 -0.68 3.36
C ALA A 96 -2.85 -1.89 2.41
N GLN A 97 -2.87 -3.12 2.96
CA GLN A 97 -2.76 -4.33 2.16
C GLN A 97 -3.95 -4.49 1.20
N ASN A 98 -5.19 -4.26 1.67
CA ASN A 98 -6.37 -4.34 0.81
C ASN A 98 -6.31 -3.35 -0.35
N MET A 99 -5.92 -2.10 -0.08
CA MET A 99 -5.73 -1.08 -1.12
C MET A 99 -4.68 -1.50 -2.15
N MET A 100 -3.53 -2.01 -1.70
CA MET A 100 -2.44 -2.43 -2.58
C MET A 100 -2.77 -3.67 -3.41
N VAL A 101 -3.52 -4.64 -2.86
CA VAL A 101 -3.98 -5.84 -3.59
C VAL A 101 -4.98 -5.44 -4.67
N VAL A 102 -5.94 -4.56 -4.36
CA VAL A 102 -6.91 -4.07 -5.35
C VAL A 102 -6.21 -3.22 -6.42
N ALA A 103 -5.25 -2.36 -6.05
CA ALA A 103 -4.43 -1.63 -7.03
C ALA A 103 -3.76 -2.60 -8.00
N TRP A 104 -3.11 -3.65 -7.48
CA TRP A 104 -2.47 -4.69 -8.29
C TRP A 104 -3.44 -5.39 -9.23
N ALA A 105 -4.61 -5.79 -8.75
CA ALA A 105 -5.65 -6.43 -9.56
C ALA A 105 -6.18 -5.51 -10.68
N LEU A 106 -6.11 -4.19 -10.49
CA LEU A 106 -6.51 -3.17 -11.47
C LEU A 106 -5.36 -2.73 -12.40
N GLY A 107 -4.17 -3.34 -12.28
CA GLY A 107 -3.03 -3.03 -13.13
C GLY A 107 -2.13 -1.89 -12.62
N VAL A 108 -2.38 -1.40 -11.41
CA VAL A 108 -1.62 -0.31 -10.76
C VAL A 108 -0.61 -0.91 -9.79
N GLY A 109 0.65 -0.50 -9.93
CA GLY A 109 1.71 -0.82 -8.98
C GLY A 109 1.60 0.04 -7.72
N SER A 110 2.10 -0.48 -6.60
CA SER A 110 2.07 0.23 -5.31
C SER A 110 3.28 -0.12 -4.46
N CYS A 111 3.64 0.80 -3.54
CA CYS A 111 4.64 0.56 -2.50
C CYS A 111 4.23 1.29 -1.21
N PRO A 112 4.22 0.63 -0.03
CA PRO A 112 4.07 1.30 1.24
C PRO A 112 5.39 1.98 1.60
N ASN A 113 5.33 3.15 2.20
CA ASN A 113 6.51 3.93 2.60
C ASN A 113 6.37 4.40 4.04
N SER A 114 7.49 4.38 4.76
CA SER A 114 7.56 4.90 6.12
C SER A 114 8.07 6.34 6.12
N VAL A 115 7.48 7.16 6.96
CA VAL A 115 8.01 8.48 7.32
C VAL A 115 9.24 8.28 8.19
N ARG A 116 10.29 9.07 8.01
CA ARG A 116 11.46 9.07 8.88
C ARG A 116 11.07 9.43 10.32
N PRO A 117 11.71 8.84 11.33
CA PRO A 117 11.34 9.08 12.73
C PRO A 117 11.34 10.58 13.14
N ASP A 118 12.30 11.33 12.63
CA ASP A 118 12.49 12.77 12.89
C ASP A 118 11.53 13.66 12.10
N GLU A 119 10.84 13.14 11.09
CA GLU A 119 9.97 13.90 10.17
C GLU A 119 8.46 13.71 10.43
N HIS A 120 8.07 12.91 11.41
CA HIS A 120 6.65 12.66 11.67
C HIS A 120 5.85 13.91 11.98
N ASP A 121 6.41 14.83 12.78
CA ASP A 121 5.73 16.06 13.17
C ASP A 121 5.58 17.04 11.98
N ARG A 122 6.61 17.14 11.14
CA ARG A 122 6.56 17.90 9.90
C ARG A 122 5.49 17.32 8.97
N MET A 123 5.57 16.03 8.68
CA MET A 123 4.61 15.37 7.78
C MET A 123 3.17 15.52 8.26
N ARG A 124 2.91 15.43 9.58
CA ARG A 124 1.56 15.68 10.13
C ARG A 124 1.11 17.11 9.88
N ARG A 125 1.95 18.11 10.14
CA ARG A 125 1.60 19.53 9.88
C ARG A 125 1.31 19.77 8.41
N ASP A 126 2.19 19.28 7.52
CA ASP A 126 2.09 19.54 6.09
C ASP A 126 0.86 18.85 5.46
N LEU A 127 0.42 17.71 6.03
CA LEU A 127 -0.81 17.01 5.62
C LEU A 127 -2.06 17.44 6.41
N GLY A 128 -1.97 18.38 7.35
CA GLY A 128 -3.10 18.78 8.20
C GLY A 128 -3.63 17.67 9.11
N VAL A 129 -2.76 16.71 9.49
CA VAL A 129 -3.11 15.59 10.37
C VAL A 129 -3.05 16.04 11.84
N PRO A 130 -4.10 15.78 12.65
CA PRO A 130 -4.11 16.16 14.07
C PRO A 130 -2.92 15.58 14.85
N ALA A 131 -2.49 16.29 15.92
CA ALA A 131 -1.32 15.91 16.70
C ALA A 131 -1.49 14.57 17.44
N ASP A 132 -2.72 14.18 17.76
CA ASP A 132 -3.11 12.92 18.40
C ASP A 132 -3.34 11.78 17.42
N ALA A 133 -3.24 12.04 16.12
CA ALA A 133 -3.32 11.04 15.06
C ALA A 133 -1.94 10.67 14.53
N ALA A 134 -1.82 9.47 13.96
CA ALA A 134 -0.57 8.96 13.40
C ALA A 134 -0.69 8.71 11.89
N ILE A 135 0.38 8.97 11.14
CA ILE A 135 0.52 8.52 9.76
C ILE A 135 1.11 7.11 9.79
N ALA A 136 0.28 6.10 9.50
CA ALA A 136 0.69 4.71 9.56
C ALA A 136 1.60 4.32 8.39
N THR A 137 1.30 4.79 7.20
CA THR A 137 2.09 4.58 5.98
C THR A 137 1.63 5.54 4.89
N ILE A 138 2.50 5.77 3.91
CA ILE A 138 2.16 6.46 2.65
C ILE A 138 2.26 5.45 1.51
N ILE A 139 1.13 5.11 0.90
CA ILE A 139 1.05 4.19 -0.24
C ILE A 139 1.26 5.00 -1.51
N THR A 140 2.38 4.78 -2.20
CA THR A 140 2.61 5.33 -3.54
C THR A 140 2.00 4.43 -4.60
N LEU A 141 1.45 5.02 -5.65
CA LEU A 141 0.68 4.36 -6.70
C LEU A 141 1.06 4.90 -8.08
N GLY A 142 1.04 4.02 -9.07
CA GLY A 142 1.27 4.38 -10.46
C GLY A 142 1.36 3.15 -11.36
N TYR A 143 1.40 3.34 -12.66
CA TYR A 143 1.64 2.24 -13.60
C TYR A 143 3.13 1.87 -13.63
N PRO A 144 3.49 0.58 -13.49
CA PRO A 144 4.89 0.15 -13.38
C PRO A 144 5.73 0.60 -14.58
N ALA A 145 6.89 1.20 -14.34
CA ALA A 145 7.88 1.53 -15.35
C ALA A 145 8.49 0.25 -16.00
N PRO A 146 9.17 0.34 -17.15
CA PRO A 146 9.93 -0.77 -17.70
C PRO A 146 10.90 -1.36 -16.66
N GLY A 147 11.00 -2.69 -16.59
CA GLY A 147 11.83 -3.38 -15.60
C GLY A 147 11.19 -3.62 -14.24
N GLN A 148 10.11 -2.92 -13.91
CA GLN A 148 9.37 -3.14 -12.67
C GLN A 148 8.43 -4.35 -12.75
N PRO A 149 8.11 -5.00 -11.61
CA PRO A 149 7.09 -6.04 -11.55
C PRO A 149 5.75 -5.54 -12.09
N ARG A 150 5.06 -6.38 -12.87
CA ARG A 150 3.77 -6.02 -13.50
C ARG A 150 2.69 -7.04 -13.16
N PRO A 151 1.44 -6.59 -12.96
CA PRO A 151 0.31 -7.49 -12.81
C PRO A 151 0.13 -8.39 -14.03
N ARG A 152 -0.09 -9.70 -13.77
CA ARG A 152 -0.32 -10.73 -14.79
C ARG A 152 -1.62 -11.49 -14.46
N PRO A 153 -2.79 -11.02 -14.91
CA PRO A 153 -4.09 -11.53 -14.47
C PRO A 153 -4.41 -12.97 -14.92
N LYS A 154 -3.58 -13.55 -15.76
CA LYS A 154 -3.69 -14.95 -16.24
C LYS A 154 -2.50 -15.82 -15.81
N ALA A 155 -1.65 -15.33 -14.91
CA ALA A 155 -0.53 -16.12 -14.42
C ALA A 155 -1.02 -17.30 -13.57
N ASP A 156 -0.24 -18.37 -13.54
CA ASP A 156 -0.47 -19.52 -12.69
C ASP A 156 0.03 -19.20 -11.26
N PRO A 157 -0.84 -19.15 -10.25
CA PRO A 157 -0.45 -18.81 -8.88
C PRO A 157 0.53 -19.81 -8.28
N GLU A 158 0.42 -21.10 -8.59
CA GLU A 158 1.31 -22.14 -8.04
C GLU A 158 2.74 -21.95 -8.55
N LYS A 159 2.91 -21.59 -9.83
CA LYS A 159 4.22 -21.27 -10.39
C LYS A 159 4.82 -19.99 -9.80
N ILE A 160 3.97 -19.06 -9.36
CA ILE A 160 4.42 -17.84 -8.67
C ILE A 160 4.92 -18.20 -7.28
N VAL A 161 4.12 -18.94 -6.51
CA VAL A 161 4.46 -19.37 -5.14
C VAL A 161 5.75 -20.17 -5.12
N ALA A 162 5.89 -21.16 -6.02
CA ALA A 162 7.09 -22.00 -6.11
C ALA A 162 8.40 -21.24 -6.41
N LYS A 163 8.31 -20.02 -6.99
CA LYS A 163 9.47 -19.19 -7.32
C LYS A 163 9.72 -18.06 -6.32
N GLN A 164 8.90 -17.95 -5.28
CA GLN A 164 9.10 -16.94 -4.26
C GLN A 164 10.25 -17.33 -3.32
N ASN A 165 11.13 -16.36 -3.04
CA ASN A 165 12.11 -16.50 -1.97
C ASN A 165 11.41 -16.22 -0.62
N ARG A 166 10.70 -17.22 -0.11
CA ARG A 166 10.02 -17.23 1.19
C ARG A 166 10.37 -18.51 1.91
N LEU A 167 10.30 -18.47 3.22
CA LEU A 167 10.36 -19.68 4.04
C LEU A 167 9.26 -20.65 3.62
N SER A 168 9.51 -21.93 3.74
CA SER A 168 8.53 -22.97 3.45
C SER A 168 7.36 -22.90 4.45
N LEU A 169 6.22 -23.48 4.07
CA LEU A 169 5.11 -23.58 5.03
C LEU A 169 5.47 -24.47 6.23
N GLU A 170 6.36 -25.45 6.05
CA GLU A 170 6.85 -26.30 7.12
C GLU A 170 7.64 -25.50 8.18
N GLU A 171 8.45 -24.52 7.74
CA GLU A 171 9.19 -23.63 8.63
C GLU A 171 8.29 -22.58 9.31
N LEU A 172 7.17 -22.20 8.69
CA LEU A 172 6.29 -21.12 9.18
C LEU A 172 5.13 -21.61 10.02
N VAL A 173 4.72 -22.89 9.87
CA VAL A 173 3.48 -23.42 10.45
C VAL A 173 3.79 -24.38 11.60
N HIS A 174 3.53 -23.93 12.80
CA HIS A 174 3.53 -24.79 14.00
C HIS A 174 2.11 -25.23 14.31
N ARG A 175 1.91 -26.52 14.65
CA ARG A 175 0.60 -27.07 14.97
C ARG A 175 0.42 -27.12 16.48
N GLU A 176 -0.73 -26.63 16.97
CA GLU A 176 -1.17 -26.58 18.38
C GLU A 176 -0.29 -25.67 19.26
N ARG A 177 1.02 -25.64 19.07
CA ARG A 177 1.96 -24.80 19.83
C ARG A 177 3.16 -24.40 19.01
N PHE A 178 3.79 -23.29 19.36
CA PHE A 178 5.07 -22.89 18.77
C PHE A 178 6.18 -23.85 19.26
N THR A 179 6.98 -24.35 18.31
CA THR A 179 8.02 -25.37 18.55
C THR A 179 9.40 -24.95 18.01
N GLY A 180 9.60 -23.64 17.68
CA GLY A 180 10.87 -23.12 17.20
C GLY A 180 11.64 -22.37 18.25
#